data_67e3985a3d830a8370ae77b837494f58
#
_entry.id   67e3985a3d830a8370ae77b837494f58
#
_cell.length_a   1.000
_cell.length_b   1.000
_cell.length_c   1.000
_cell.angle_alpha   90.00
_cell.angle_beta   90.00
_cell.angle_gamma   90.00
#
_symmetry.space_group_name_H-M   'P 1'
#
loop_
_entity.id
_entity.type
_entity.pdbx_description
1 polymer ?
#
loop_
_entity_poly.entity_id
_entity_poly.type
_entity_poly.pdbx_seq_one_letter_code
_entity_poly.pdbx_strand_id
1 'polypeptide(L)'
;MTCKRLQKQIFSLNLHNFQCKCTHLFLFYSLFSKKNINFARKFDLRHCQDTMLVEKIDALRKEVEALTASNAEEIEALRLKYLSKKGELNALMADFRNVAADQKKELGMKINELKQFALDKINGLKEQVATTETVADDLDLTRTPYPIQLGTRHPLSIVKNEIVEIFQRMGFTLADGPEVEDDLHVFTKMNFAADHPARDMQDTFFVEQSPLNDVTKNIILRSHTSSVQARVMEQGQPPIRVICPGRVFRNEAITARAHCFFHQIEGLYIDKNVSFTDLKQVMLTFAQELFGPDTKIRLRPSYFPFTEPSAEMDISCHICGGKGCGFCKHTGWVEILGCGMVDPNVLELCGIDSKVYSGYAFGLGVERITNLKYHVSDLRMFSENDTRFLQEFEAAN
;
A
#
# COMPACT_ATOMS: atom_id res chain seq x y z
N MET A 1 -73.27 0.00 -16.03
CA MET A 1 -72.08 -0.42 -15.31
C MET A 1 -70.91 -0.29 -16.29
N THR A 2 -70.41 0.65 -16.48
CA THR A 2 -69.87 1.98 -16.42
C THR A 2 -68.36 1.97 -16.31
N CYS A 3 -67.79 2.64 -17.21
CA CYS A 3 -66.42 2.99 -17.55
C CYS A 3 -65.41 3.08 -16.38
N LYS A 4 -65.85 3.20 -15.14
CA LYS A 4 -65.01 3.31 -13.91
C LYS A 4 -64.38 1.98 -13.40
N ARG A 5 -64.86 0.81 -13.91
CA ARG A 5 -64.31 -0.50 -13.51
C ARG A 5 -63.16 -0.95 -14.39
N LEU A 6 -63.07 -0.44 -15.62
CA LEU A 6 -61.97 -0.71 -16.54
C LEU A 6 -60.75 0.16 -16.26
N GLN A 7 -60.91 1.37 -15.72
CA GLN A 7 -59.79 2.22 -15.32
C GLN A 7 -59.05 1.72 -14.09
N LYS A 8 -59.68 0.96 -13.18
CA LYS A 8 -59.01 0.38 -12.00
C LYS A 8 -58.22 -0.89 -12.30
N GLN A 9 -58.51 -1.61 -13.41
CA GLN A 9 -57.73 -2.79 -13.80
C GLN A 9 -56.50 -2.43 -14.65
N ILE A 10 -56.49 -1.26 -15.29
CA ILE A 10 -55.32 -0.77 -16.05
C ILE A 10 -54.24 -0.13 -15.11
N PHE A 11 -54.66 0.31 -13.92
CA PHE A 11 -53.74 0.97 -12.96
C PHE A 11 -53.01 0.02 -12.00
N SER A 12 -53.27 -1.29 -12.06
CA SER A 12 -52.60 -2.29 -11.22
C SER A 12 -51.47 -3.07 -11.96
N LEU A 13 -51.21 -2.73 -13.19
CA LEU A 13 -50.04 -3.24 -13.93
C LEU A 13 -49.02 -2.09 -14.07
N ASN A 14 -47.96 -2.18 -13.30
CA ASN A 14 -46.80 -1.32 -13.38
C ASN A 14 -46.24 -1.24 -14.80
N LEU A 15 -46.62 -0.21 -15.52
CA LEU A 15 -46.05 0.16 -16.83
C LEU A 15 -45.59 1.62 -16.74
N HIS A 16 -44.47 1.84 -16.06
CA HIS A 16 -43.63 2.99 -16.32
C HIS A 16 -42.80 2.67 -17.57
N ASN A 17 -42.88 3.54 -18.56
CA ASN A 17 -42.18 3.58 -19.84
C ASN A 17 -42.74 2.75 -21.00
N PHE A 18 -43.89 3.18 -21.54
CA PHE A 18 -44.13 3.06 -22.98
C PHE A 18 -45.06 4.18 -23.42
N GLN A 19 -44.52 5.24 -24.00
CA GLN A 19 -45.29 6.24 -24.75
C GLN A 19 -45.67 5.65 -26.10
N CYS A 20 -46.82 5.01 -26.16
CA CYS A 20 -47.41 4.64 -27.44
C CYS A 20 -48.16 5.86 -28.03
N LYS A 21 -47.71 6.36 -29.20
CA LYS A 21 -48.36 7.40 -29.97
C LYS A 21 -49.65 6.87 -30.58
N CYS A 22 -50.76 6.84 -29.85
CA CYS A 22 -52.11 6.57 -30.38
C CYS A 22 -53.03 7.76 -30.09
N THR A 23 -52.66 8.93 -30.60
CA THR A 23 -53.53 10.14 -30.52
C THR A 23 -54.54 10.29 -31.65
N HIS A 24 -54.66 9.33 -32.57
CA HIS A 24 -55.59 9.46 -33.71
C HIS A 24 -56.82 8.55 -33.67
N LEU A 25 -57.04 7.79 -32.61
CA LEU A 25 -58.18 6.82 -32.58
C LEU A 25 -59.43 7.32 -31.84
N PHE A 26 -59.43 8.54 -31.30
CA PHE A 26 -60.58 9.05 -30.53
C PHE A 26 -61.66 9.78 -31.36
N LEU A 27 -61.44 10.01 -32.65
CA LEU A 27 -62.33 10.76 -33.51
C LEU A 27 -63.25 9.89 -34.39
N PHE A 28 -63.13 8.56 -34.35
CA PHE A 28 -63.99 7.66 -35.20
C PHE A 28 -65.15 6.97 -34.47
N TYR A 29 -65.37 7.28 -33.19
CA TYR A 29 -66.29 6.53 -32.33
C TYR A 29 -67.77 7.04 -32.35
N SER A 30 -68.11 7.99 -33.21
CA SER A 30 -69.48 8.58 -33.18
C SER A 30 -70.44 8.12 -34.30
N LEU A 31 -70.02 7.23 -35.20
CA LEU A 31 -70.83 6.98 -36.42
C LEU A 31 -71.17 5.53 -36.81
N PHE A 32 -71.00 4.53 -35.93
CA PHE A 32 -71.39 3.15 -36.35
C PHE A 32 -72.20 2.36 -35.32
N SER A 33 -73.30 1.76 -35.85
CA SER A 33 -74.35 0.96 -35.22
C SER A 33 -73.76 -0.26 -34.40
N LYS A 34 -74.45 -0.61 -33.30
CA LYS A 34 -74.13 -1.64 -32.29
C LYS A 34 -73.81 -3.07 -32.77
N LYS A 35 -73.98 -3.43 -34.05
CA LYS A 35 -73.74 -4.79 -34.56
C LYS A 35 -72.28 -5.05 -35.05
N ASN A 36 -71.49 -4.03 -35.33
CA ASN A 36 -70.10 -4.20 -35.87
C ASN A 36 -69.01 -4.06 -34.85
N ILE A 37 -69.35 -3.74 -33.62
CA ILE A 37 -68.34 -3.47 -32.53
C ILE A 37 -67.55 -4.72 -32.12
N ASN A 38 -68.16 -5.91 -32.23
CA ASN A 38 -67.48 -7.15 -31.82
C ASN A 38 -66.44 -7.65 -32.84
N PHE A 39 -66.64 -7.32 -34.14
CA PHE A 39 -65.69 -7.71 -35.19
C PHE A 39 -64.45 -6.75 -35.20
N ALA A 40 -64.68 -5.46 -35.09
CA ALA A 40 -63.60 -4.45 -35.02
C ALA A 40 -62.75 -4.58 -33.75
N ARG A 41 -63.39 -4.89 -32.62
CA ARG A 41 -62.62 -5.15 -31.35
C ARG A 41 -61.73 -6.39 -31.45
N LYS A 42 -62.18 -7.45 -32.17
CA LYS A 42 -61.35 -8.67 -32.31
C LYS A 42 -60.22 -8.43 -33.31
N PHE A 43 -60.38 -7.59 -34.29
CA PHE A 43 -59.36 -7.25 -35.27
C PHE A 43 -58.33 -6.32 -34.73
N ASP A 44 -58.67 -5.30 -33.94
CA ASP A 44 -57.78 -4.32 -33.34
C ASP A 44 -56.91 -4.93 -32.25
N LEU A 45 -57.45 -5.83 -31.42
CA LEU A 45 -56.72 -6.55 -30.37
C LEU A 45 -55.69 -7.55 -30.95
N ARG A 46 -55.98 -8.17 -32.09
CA ARG A 46 -55.06 -9.10 -32.74
C ARG A 46 -53.92 -8.36 -33.41
N HIS A 47 -54.17 -7.26 -34.08
CA HIS A 47 -53.14 -6.46 -34.73
C HIS A 47 -52.17 -5.85 -33.71
N CYS A 48 -52.68 -5.47 -32.55
CA CYS A 48 -51.85 -5.00 -31.43
C CYS A 48 -50.98 -6.12 -30.83
N GLN A 49 -51.48 -7.37 -30.75
CA GLN A 49 -50.73 -8.53 -30.28
C GLN A 49 -49.60 -8.93 -31.24
N ASP A 50 -49.84 -8.87 -32.53
CA ASP A 50 -48.86 -9.20 -33.58
C ASP A 50 -47.73 -8.18 -33.61
N THR A 51 -48.03 -6.88 -33.44
CA THR A 51 -47.01 -5.80 -33.34
C THR A 51 -46.14 -5.95 -32.09
N MET A 52 -46.73 -6.27 -30.94
CA MET A 52 -46.03 -6.53 -29.71
C MET A 52 -45.08 -7.75 -29.80
N LEU A 53 -45.45 -8.78 -30.57
CA LEU A 53 -44.60 -9.96 -30.75
C LEU A 53 -43.35 -9.63 -31.61
N VAL A 54 -43.51 -8.81 -32.66
CA VAL A 54 -42.41 -8.33 -33.50
C VAL A 54 -41.44 -7.50 -32.65
N GLU A 55 -41.95 -6.58 -31.84
CA GLU A 55 -41.10 -5.77 -30.93
C GLU A 55 -40.34 -6.63 -29.93
N LYS A 56 -40.94 -7.69 -29.39
CA LYS A 56 -40.25 -8.66 -28.49
C LYS A 56 -39.13 -9.43 -29.22
N ILE A 57 -39.37 -9.84 -30.48
CA ILE A 57 -38.35 -10.52 -31.30
C ILE A 57 -37.16 -9.60 -31.53
N ASP A 58 -37.41 -8.33 -31.89
CA ASP A 58 -36.36 -7.36 -32.15
C ASP A 58 -35.59 -6.97 -30.87
N ALA A 59 -36.29 -6.87 -29.75
CA ALA A 59 -35.63 -6.63 -28.43
C ALA A 59 -34.72 -7.79 -28.04
N LEU A 60 -35.22 -9.03 -28.12
CA LEU A 60 -34.40 -10.23 -27.82
C LEU A 60 -33.25 -10.40 -28.81
N ARG A 61 -33.41 -10.01 -30.07
CA ARG A 61 -32.28 -10.03 -31.02
C ARG A 61 -31.17 -9.11 -30.62
N LYS A 62 -31.48 -7.88 -30.17
CA LYS A 62 -30.48 -6.93 -29.64
C LYS A 62 -29.81 -7.44 -28.38
N GLU A 63 -30.58 -8.08 -27.47
CA GLU A 63 -30.00 -8.69 -26.28
C GLU A 63 -29.02 -9.81 -26.62
N VAL A 64 -29.41 -10.71 -27.53
CA VAL A 64 -28.52 -11.80 -27.97
C VAL A 64 -27.29 -11.29 -28.70
N GLU A 65 -27.40 -10.22 -29.48
CA GLU A 65 -26.28 -9.59 -30.16
C GLU A 65 -25.23 -9.04 -29.17
N ALA A 66 -25.68 -8.46 -28.07
CA ALA A 66 -24.86 -7.87 -27.02
C ALA A 66 -24.26 -8.91 -26.04
N LEU A 67 -24.54 -10.20 -26.18
CA LEU A 67 -24.04 -11.23 -25.28
C LEU A 67 -22.51 -11.35 -25.31
N THR A 68 -21.93 -11.34 -24.14
CA THR A 68 -20.52 -11.62 -23.88
C THR A 68 -20.42 -12.65 -22.75
N ALA A 69 -19.38 -13.48 -22.75
CA ALA A 69 -19.12 -14.43 -21.70
C ALA A 69 -17.60 -14.59 -21.52
N SER A 70 -17.16 -14.72 -20.30
CA SER A 70 -15.75 -14.81 -19.93
C SER A 70 -15.31 -16.23 -19.54
N ASN A 71 -16.27 -17.11 -19.22
CA ASN A 71 -16.01 -18.47 -18.77
C ASN A 71 -17.09 -19.46 -19.23
N ALA A 72 -16.80 -20.75 -19.09
CA ALA A 72 -17.69 -21.83 -19.52
C ALA A 72 -19.03 -21.86 -18.73
N GLU A 73 -19.03 -21.47 -17.47
CA GLU A 73 -20.23 -21.44 -16.62
C GLU A 73 -21.20 -20.36 -17.08
N GLU A 74 -20.70 -19.18 -17.45
CA GLU A 74 -21.52 -18.09 -18.01
C GLU A 74 -22.15 -18.50 -19.34
N ILE A 75 -21.41 -19.18 -20.21
CA ILE A 75 -21.93 -19.70 -21.49
C ILE A 75 -23.07 -20.67 -21.26
N GLU A 76 -22.93 -21.59 -20.30
CA GLU A 76 -23.99 -22.56 -19.97
C GLU A 76 -25.20 -21.86 -19.35
N ALA A 77 -25.01 -20.85 -18.52
CA ALA A 77 -26.10 -20.02 -17.99
C ALA A 77 -26.88 -19.30 -19.13
N LEU A 78 -26.16 -18.73 -20.10
CA LEU A 78 -26.76 -18.09 -21.27
C LEU A 78 -27.51 -19.11 -22.13
N ARG A 79 -26.95 -20.30 -22.36
CA ARG A 79 -27.61 -21.39 -23.06
C ARG A 79 -28.93 -21.80 -22.39
N LEU A 80 -28.91 -21.94 -21.06
CA LEU A 80 -30.11 -22.26 -20.30
C LEU A 80 -31.15 -21.15 -20.33
N LYS A 81 -30.76 -19.89 -20.27
CA LYS A 81 -31.63 -18.73 -20.31
C LYS A 81 -32.38 -18.62 -21.63
N TYR A 82 -31.69 -18.77 -22.76
CA TYR A 82 -32.28 -18.50 -24.07
C TYR A 82 -32.78 -19.76 -24.79
N LEU A 83 -32.04 -20.88 -24.75
CA LEU A 83 -32.29 -22.06 -25.59
C LEU A 83 -32.95 -23.24 -24.86
N SER A 84 -33.09 -23.20 -23.52
CA SER A 84 -33.72 -24.32 -22.78
C SER A 84 -35.20 -24.46 -23.06
N LYS A 85 -35.81 -25.58 -22.68
CA LYS A 85 -37.27 -25.81 -22.80
C LYS A 85 -38.12 -24.75 -22.11
N LYS A 86 -37.60 -24.11 -21.06
CA LYS A 86 -38.23 -22.99 -20.34
C LYS A 86 -37.60 -21.64 -20.69
N GLY A 87 -36.70 -21.60 -21.66
CA GLY A 87 -35.97 -20.38 -22.04
C GLY A 87 -36.84 -19.36 -22.79
N GLU A 88 -36.34 -18.14 -22.86
CA GLU A 88 -37.05 -17.00 -23.42
C GLU A 88 -37.46 -17.19 -24.89
N LEU A 89 -36.63 -17.86 -25.70
CA LEU A 89 -36.97 -18.17 -27.09
C LEU A 89 -38.11 -19.19 -27.23
N ASN A 90 -38.24 -20.13 -26.31
CA ASN A 90 -39.37 -21.06 -26.30
C ASN A 90 -40.66 -20.43 -25.72
N ALA A 91 -40.56 -19.39 -24.89
CA ALA A 91 -41.69 -18.60 -24.44
C ALA A 91 -42.34 -17.83 -25.63
N LEU A 92 -41.52 -17.31 -26.57
CA LEU A 92 -42.02 -16.71 -27.81
C LEU A 92 -42.83 -17.70 -28.66
N MET A 93 -42.48 -18.97 -28.66
CA MET A 93 -43.24 -20.02 -29.36
C MET A 93 -44.62 -20.28 -28.73
N ALA A 94 -44.80 -20.01 -27.46
CA ALA A 94 -46.11 -20.07 -26.81
C ALA A 94 -47.02 -18.90 -27.25
N ASP A 95 -46.46 -17.68 -27.33
CA ASP A 95 -47.16 -16.50 -27.82
C ASP A 95 -47.52 -16.64 -29.32
N PHE A 96 -46.65 -17.24 -30.14
CA PHE A 96 -46.82 -17.51 -31.54
C PHE A 96 -48.04 -18.39 -31.87
N ARG A 97 -48.48 -19.27 -30.95
CA ARG A 97 -49.68 -20.12 -31.18
C ARG A 97 -50.94 -19.30 -31.37
N ASN A 98 -51.02 -18.10 -30.83
CA ASN A 98 -52.19 -17.23 -30.84
C ASN A 98 -52.21 -16.23 -32.02
N VAL A 99 -51.21 -16.26 -32.90
CA VAL A 99 -51.07 -15.38 -34.07
C VAL A 99 -52.01 -15.78 -35.19
N ALA A 100 -52.44 -14.82 -35.99
CA ALA A 100 -53.35 -15.03 -37.17
C ALA A 100 -52.64 -15.86 -38.24
N ALA A 101 -53.43 -16.65 -38.99
CA ALA A 101 -52.94 -17.64 -39.95
C ALA A 101 -52.13 -17.04 -41.14
N ASP A 102 -52.42 -15.83 -41.52
CA ASP A 102 -51.81 -15.06 -42.61
C ASP A 102 -50.40 -14.55 -42.25
N GLN A 103 -50.13 -14.27 -40.96
CA GLN A 103 -48.83 -13.80 -40.50
C GLN A 103 -47.94 -14.90 -39.90
N LYS A 104 -48.49 -16.10 -39.64
CA LYS A 104 -47.75 -17.23 -39.06
C LYS A 104 -46.49 -17.60 -39.83
N LYS A 105 -46.55 -17.55 -41.16
CA LYS A 105 -45.40 -17.91 -42.00
C LYS A 105 -44.21 -16.95 -41.81
N GLU A 106 -44.48 -15.64 -41.81
CA GLU A 106 -43.44 -14.61 -41.68
C GLU A 106 -42.83 -14.56 -40.27
N LEU A 107 -43.70 -14.55 -39.25
CA LEU A 107 -43.26 -14.53 -37.86
C LEU A 107 -42.55 -15.83 -37.45
N GLY A 108 -42.97 -16.99 -37.97
CA GLY A 108 -42.30 -18.26 -37.79
C GLY A 108 -40.90 -18.28 -38.36
N MET A 109 -40.66 -17.66 -39.51
CA MET A 109 -39.33 -17.50 -40.09
C MET A 109 -38.43 -16.62 -39.18
N LYS A 110 -38.96 -15.45 -38.75
CA LYS A 110 -38.18 -14.55 -37.85
C LYS A 110 -37.80 -15.19 -36.51
N ILE A 111 -38.70 -15.99 -35.93
CA ILE A 111 -38.41 -16.72 -34.69
C ILE A 111 -37.31 -17.79 -34.90
N ASN A 112 -37.38 -18.52 -36.03
CA ASN A 112 -36.38 -19.52 -36.38
C ASN A 112 -35.01 -18.88 -36.67
N GLU A 113 -34.99 -17.75 -37.37
CA GLU A 113 -33.77 -16.97 -37.60
C GLU A 113 -33.15 -16.49 -36.29
N LEU A 114 -33.95 -15.94 -35.35
CA LEU A 114 -33.48 -15.52 -34.04
C LEU A 114 -32.93 -16.70 -33.23
N LYS A 115 -33.57 -17.85 -33.30
CA LYS A 115 -33.11 -19.07 -32.62
C LYS A 115 -31.76 -19.54 -33.19
N GLN A 116 -31.59 -19.53 -34.51
CA GLN A 116 -30.34 -19.90 -35.15
C GLN A 116 -29.25 -18.89 -34.80
N PHE A 117 -29.55 -17.60 -34.85
CA PHE A 117 -28.65 -16.54 -34.47
C PHE A 117 -28.16 -16.67 -33.03
N ALA A 118 -29.06 -16.99 -32.09
CA ALA A 118 -28.70 -17.21 -30.70
C ALA A 118 -27.78 -18.45 -30.51
N LEU A 119 -28.06 -19.53 -31.27
CA LEU A 119 -27.22 -20.73 -31.28
C LEU A 119 -25.81 -20.43 -31.80
N ASP A 120 -25.71 -19.73 -32.91
CA ASP A 120 -24.44 -19.39 -33.55
C ASP A 120 -23.62 -18.45 -32.67
N LYS A 121 -24.27 -17.46 -32.01
CA LYS A 121 -23.60 -16.56 -31.07
C LYS A 121 -23.04 -17.30 -29.86
N ILE A 122 -23.84 -18.18 -29.23
CA ILE A 122 -23.41 -18.97 -28.06
C ILE A 122 -22.28 -19.93 -28.43
N ASN A 123 -22.32 -20.58 -29.60
CA ASN A 123 -21.26 -21.45 -30.10
C ASN A 123 -19.97 -20.64 -30.37
N GLY A 124 -20.08 -19.45 -30.97
CA GLY A 124 -18.94 -18.58 -31.19
C GLY A 124 -18.27 -18.13 -29.88
N LEU A 125 -19.07 -17.81 -28.85
CA LEU A 125 -18.52 -17.52 -27.51
C LEU A 125 -17.84 -18.74 -26.90
N LYS A 126 -18.36 -19.94 -27.09
CA LYS A 126 -17.75 -21.19 -26.63
C LYS A 126 -16.41 -21.45 -27.29
N GLU A 127 -16.29 -21.23 -28.60
CA GLU A 127 -15.01 -21.35 -29.31
C GLU A 127 -13.99 -20.32 -28.85
N GLN A 128 -14.41 -19.07 -28.59
CA GLN A 128 -13.53 -18.03 -28.07
C GLN A 128 -12.98 -18.36 -26.67
N VAL A 129 -13.80 -18.86 -25.76
CA VAL A 129 -13.37 -19.29 -24.43
C VAL A 129 -12.49 -20.52 -24.50
N ALA A 130 -12.81 -21.51 -25.34
CA ALA A 130 -11.98 -22.71 -25.55
C ALA A 130 -10.58 -22.37 -26.11
N THR A 131 -10.48 -21.40 -27.03
CA THR A 131 -9.17 -20.95 -27.52
C THR A 131 -8.35 -20.22 -26.47
N THR A 132 -8.99 -19.58 -25.48
CA THR A 132 -8.28 -18.91 -24.38
C THR A 132 -7.78 -19.92 -23.34
N GLU A 133 -8.49 -21.01 -23.10
CA GLU A 133 -8.08 -22.08 -22.19
C GLU A 133 -6.95 -22.97 -22.79
N THR A 134 -6.90 -23.13 -24.11
CA THR A 134 -5.84 -23.91 -24.76
C THR A 134 -4.47 -23.24 -24.75
N VAL A 135 -4.38 -21.91 -24.56
CA VAL A 135 -3.08 -21.21 -24.42
C VAL A 135 -2.40 -21.55 -23.07
N ALA A 136 -3.17 -21.96 -22.06
CA ALA A 136 -2.61 -22.36 -20.75
C ALA A 136 -2.10 -23.82 -20.75
N ASP A 137 -2.59 -24.68 -21.64
CA ASP A 137 -2.24 -26.11 -21.70
C ASP A 137 -0.91 -26.40 -22.44
N ASP A 138 -0.33 -25.40 -23.13
CA ASP A 138 0.94 -25.56 -23.85
C ASP A 138 2.16 -25.29 -22.94
N LEU A 139 1.94 -24.94 -21.67
CA LEU A 139 3.00 -24.76 -20.70
C LEU A 139 3.45 -26.13 -20.16
N ASP A 140 4.57 -26.63 -20.61
CA ASP A 140 5.18 -27.85 -20.08
C ASP A 140 5.66 -27.63 -18.64
N LEU A 141 4.78 -27.94 -17.68
CA LEU A 141 5.06 -27.84 -16.24
C LEU A 141 6.08 -28.87 -15.75
N THR A 142 6.50 -29.82 -16.60
CA THR A 142 7.54 -30.81 -16.26
C THR A 142 8.94 -30.30 -16.53
N ARG A 143 9.08 -29.18 -17.26
CA ARG A 143 10.38 -28.57 -17.49
C ARG A 143 10.95 -28.07 -16.17
N THR A 144 12.18 -28.42 -15.92
CA THR A 144 12.94 -27.85 -14.81
C THR A 144 13.02 -26.33 -14.97
N PRO A 145 12.57 -25.52 -14.01
CA PRO A 145 12.68 -24.07 -14.10
C PRO A 145 14.16 -23.69 -14.23
N TYR A 146 14.46 -22.78 -15.14
CA TYR A 146 15.81 -22.22 -15.21
C TYR A 146 16.09 -21.50 -13.88
N PRO A 147 17.14 -21.87 -13.14
CA PRO A 147 17.42 -21.27 -11.85
C PRO A 147 17.80 -19.81 -12.07
N ILE A 148 16.87 -18.89 -11.85
CA ILE A 148 17.16 -17.48 -11.79
C ILE A 148 17.75 -17.23 -10.41
N GLN A 149 19.05 -16.92 -10.34
CA GLN A 149 19.66 -16.47 -9.10
C GLN A 149 19.07 -15.09 -8.73
N LEU A 150 18.25 -15.07 -7.73
CA LEU A 150 17.76 -13.83 -7.14
C LEU A 150 18.90 -13.20 -6.34
N GLY A 151 19.12 -11.91 -6.54
CA GLY A 151 20.06 -11.16 -5.68
C GLY A 151 19.52 -11.05 -4.26
N THR A 152 20.41 -10.75 -3.33
CA THR A 152 20.08 -10.55 -1.91
C THR A 152 20.06 -9.06 -1.57
N ARG A 153 19.28 -8.69 -0.56
CA ARG A 153 19.40 -7.35 0.04
C ARG A 153 20.61 -7.31 0.95
N HIS A 154 21.30 -6.18 0.95
CA HIS A 154 22.41 -5.96 1.85
C HIS A 154 21.94 -6.02 3.32
N PRO A 155 22.64 -6.72 4.24
CA PRO A 155 22.19 -6.92 5.62
C PRO A 155 21.95 -5.60 6.37
N LEU A 156 22.75 -4.56 6.14
CA LEU A 156 22.49 -3.23 6.71
C LEU A 156 21.16 -2.63 6.24
N SER A 157 20.80 -2.86 4.98
CA SER A 157 19.51 -2.39 4.45
C SER A 157 18.33 -3.13 5.07
N ILE A 158 18.47 -4.44 5.30
CA ILE A 158 17.45 -5.26 5.97
C ILE A 158 17.22 -4.73 7.39
N VAL A 159 18.28 -4.60 8.17
CA VAL A 159 18.19 -4.14 9.57
C VAL A 159 17.74 -2.68 9.66
N LYS A 160 18.25 -1.80 8.78
CA LYS A 160 17.78 -0.41 8.72
C LYS A 160 16.28 -0.32 8.48
N ASN A 161 15.76 -1.06 7.52
CA ASN A 161 14.33 -1.03 7.21
C ASN A 161 13.49 -1.58 8.37
N GLU A 162 13.90 -2.66 9.00
CA GLU A 162 13.25 -3.20 10.19
C GLU A 162 13.17 -2.19 11.34
N ILE A 163 14.29 -1.50 11.64
CA ILE A 163 14.33 -0.45 12.66
C ILE A 163 13.38 0.70 12.28
N VAL A 164 13.41 1.13 11.03
CA VAL A 164 12.53 2.18 10.51
C VAL A 164 11.06 1.80 10.68
N GLU A 165 10.68 0.58 10.31
CA GLU A 165 9.31 0.08 10.46
C GLU A 165 8.85 0.02 11.91
N ILE A 166 9.74 -0.38 12.85
CA ILE A 166 9.43 -0.38 14.28
C ILE A 166 9.08 1.05 14.74
N PHE A 167 9.93 2.05 14.44
CA PHE A 167 9.67 3.42 14.85
C PHE A 167 8.48 4.06 14.13
N GLN A 168 8.23 3.72 12.86
CA GLN A 168 7.04 4.18 12.15
C GLN A 168 5.75 3.68 12.81
N ARG A 169 5.71 2.42 13.26
CA ARG A 169 4.58 1.90 14.05
C ARG A 169 4.39 2.62 15.39
N MET A 170 5.46 3.20 15.94
CA MET A 170 5.40 4.05 17.14
C MET A 170 5.02 5.51 16.81
N GLY A 171 4.75 5.84 15.53
CA GLY A 171 4.32 7.17 15.09
C GLY A 171 5.47 8.13 14.77
N PHE A 172 6.69 7.65 14.57
CA PHE A 172 7.79 8.46 14.05
C PHE A 172 7.70 8.58 12.52
N THR A 173 8.02 9.75 12.01
CA THR A 173 8.17 10.01 10.56
C THR A 173 9.65 10.03 10.18
N LEU A 174 9.95 9.75 8.89
CA LEU A 174 11.32 9.87 8.40
C LEU A 174 11.65 11.32 8.06
N ALA A 175 12.85 11.73 8.45
CA ALA A 175 13.48 12.96 7.99
C ALA A 175 14.85 12.63 7.39
N ASP A 176 15.19 13.30 6.29
CA ASP A 176 16.45 13.15 5.58
C ASP A 176 17.18 14.50 5.51
N GLY A 177 18.49 14.47 5.31
CA GLY A 177 19.30 15.65 5.19
C GLY A 177 20.65 15.37 4.53
N PRO A 178 21.41 16.44 4.19
CA PRO A 178 22.66 16.34 3.45
C PRO A 178 23.76 15.62 4.22
N GLU A 179 24.61 14.87 3.51
CA GLU A 179 25.83 14.28 4.07
C GLU A 179 26.97 15.30 4.20
N VAL A 180 27.03 16.25 3.24
CA VAL A 180 27.94 17.41 3.28
C VAL A 180 27.18 18.54 3.98
N GLU A 181 27.68 18.95 5.14
CA GLU A 181 26.95 19.83 6.07
C GLU A 181 27.84 20.94 6.58
N ASP A 182 27.25 22.00 7.11
CA ASP A 182 28.01 23.04 7.81
C ASP A 182 28.27 22.68 9.29
N ASP A 183 29.31 23.24 9.84
CA ASP A 183 29.65 23.10 11.28
C ASP A 183 28.52 23.61 12.17
N LEU A 184 27.77 24.64 11.72
CA LEU A 184 26.69 25.22 12.49
C LEU A 184 25.64 24.18 12.89
N HIS A 185 25.21 23.33 11.94
CA HIS A 185 24.19 22.30 12.18
C HIS A 185 24.78 21.04 12.81
N VAL A 186 26.05 20.69 12.49
CA VAL A 186 26.65 19.46 13.05
C VAL A 186 27.04 19.68 14.50
N PHE A 187 27.68 20.83 14.84
CA PHE A 187 28.26 21.02 16.15
C PHE A 187 27.64 22.17 16.95
N THR A 188 27.56 23.37 16.36
CA THR A 188 27.20 24.57 17.12
C THR A 188 25.77 24.47 17.66
N LYS A 189 24.79 24.09 16.85
CA LYS A 189 23.41 23.91 17.31
C LYS A 189 23.18 22.69 18.17
N MET A 190 24.11 21.77 18.14
CA MET A 190 24.14 20.59 18.99
C MET A 190 24.91 20.85 20.32
N ASN A 191 25.07 22.13 20.70
CA ASN A 191 25.67 22.53 21.96
C ASN A 191 27.14 22.08 22.17
N PHE A 192 27.89 21.82 21.08
CA PHE A 192 29.30 21.52 21.18
C PHE A 192 30.12 22.82 21.41
N ALA A 193 31.00 22.79 22.37
CA ALA A 193 31.93 23.89 22.61
C ALA A 193 32.84 24.14 21.39
N ALA A 194 33.31 25.37 21.21
CA ALA A 194 34.13 25.74 20.05
C ALA A 194 35.47 24.96 19.99
N ASP A 195 36.00 24.56 21.15
CA ASP A 195 37.24 23.81 21.35
C ASP A 195 37.02 22.31 21.59
N HIS A 196 35.82 21.81 21.32
CA HIS A 196 35.51 20.39 21.52
C HIS A 196 36.34 19.50 20.58
N PRO A 197 36.97 18.40 21.09
CA PRO A 197 37.84 17.53 20.29
C PRO A 197 37.19 16.97 19.02
N ALA A 198 35.87 16.67 19.03
CA ALA A 198 35.16 16.16 17.87
C ALA A 198 35.18 17.12 16.67
N ARG A 199 35.49 18.41 16.86
CA ARG A 199 35.69 19.39 15.80
C ARG A 199 37.08 19.36 15.17
N ASP A 200 38.01 18.57 15.74
CA ASP A 200 39.37 18.46 15.24
C ASP A 200 39.37 17.69 13.88
N MET A 201 40.32 18.04 13.03
CA MET A 201 40.60 17.34 11.75
C MET A 201 41.00 15.87 11.98
N GLN A 202 41.41 15.49 13.18
CA GLN A 202 41.70 14.09 13.52
C GLN A 202 40.45 13.24 13.56
N ASP A 203 39.28 13.83 13.91
CA ASP A 203 38.02 13.11 14.08
C ASP A 203 36.99 13.43 12.99
N THR A 204 37.13 14.58 12.29
CA THR A 204 36.15 15.07 11.30
C THR A 204 36.78 15.28 9.92
N PHE A 205 36.08 14.89 8.87
CA PHE A 205 36.46 15.18 7.49
C PHE A 205 35.98 16.57 7.08
N PHE A 206 36.92 17.46 6.75
CA PHE A 206 36.65 18.77 6.22
C PHE A 206 36.59 18.75 4.68
N VAL A 207 35.57 19.32 4.11
CA VAL A 207 35.44 19.55 2.66
C VAL A 207 35.98 20.94 2.31
N GLU A 208 35.60 21.94 3.12
CA GLU A 208 36.07 23.31 2.97
C GLU A 208 36.21 23.96 4.34
N GLN A 209 37.31 24.70 4.55
CA GLN A 209 37.56 25.47 5.76
C GLN A 209 37.32 26.96 5.48
N SER A 210 36.67 27.64 6.42
CA SER A 210 36.43 29.07 6.31
C SER A 210 37.73 29.88 6.30
N PRO A 211 37.98 30.74 5.30
CA PRO A 211 39.19 31.55 5.21
C PRO A 211 39.23 32.62 6.30
N LEU A 212 38.15 32.90 7.00
CA LEU A 212 38.05 33.88 8.09
C LEU A 212 38.20 33.28 9.50
N ASN A 213 38.57 32.02 9.61
CA ASN A 213 38.62 31.28 10.88
C ASN A 213 37.28 31.25 11.65
N ASP A 214 36.18 31.46 10.95
CA ASP A 214 34.84 31.30 11.49
C ASP A 214 34.45 29.82 11.39
N VAL A 215 34.63 29.09 12.45
CA VAL A 215 34.40 27.63 12.49
C VAL A 215 32.96 27.26 12.07
N THR A 216 31.98 28.13 12.32
CA THR A 216 30.58 27.88 11.98
C THR A 216 30.31 27.81 10.46
N LYS A 217 31.24 28.29 9.65
CA LYS A 217 31.19 28.29 8.19
C LYS A 217 32.04 27.20 7.56
N ASN A 218 32.65 26.32 8.33
CA ASN A 218 33.31 25.16 7.78
C ASN A 218 32.30 24.21 7.17
N ILE A 219 32.67 23.63 6.03
CA ILE A 219 31.88 22.56 5.37
C ILE A 219 32.57 21.23 5.66
N ILE A 220 31.80 20.29 6.20
CA ILE A 220 32.29 19.03 6.69
C ILE A 220 31.43 17.86 6.25
N LEU A 221 31.92 16.65 6.32
CA LEU A 221 31.09 15.47 6.29
C LEU A 221 30.49 15.26 7.70
N ARG A 222 29.17 15.10 7.77
CA ARG A 222 28.48 14.96 9.07
C ARG A 222 28.99 13.75 9.84
N SER A 223 29.32 13.95 11.12
CA SER A 223 29.81 12.89 12.03
C SER A 223 28.68 12.13 12.75
N HIS A 224 27.46 12.66 12.66
CA HIS A 224 26.20 12.09 13.19
C HIS A 224 25.01 12.65 12.43
N THR A 225 23.85 12.05 12.59
CA THR A 225 22.62 12.49 11.92
C THR A 225 21.83 13.54 12.72
N SER A 226 22.35 14.00 13.87
CA SER A 226 21.73 15.08 14.67
C SER A 226 21.61 16.41 13.91
N SER A 227 22.46 16.65 12.89
CA SER A 227 22.32 17.81 12.00
C SER A 227 20.96 17.85 11.29
N VAL A 228 20.40 16.68 10.95
CA VAL A 228 19.05 16.57 10.39
C VAL A 228 18.00 16.95 11.43
N GLN A 229 18.20 16.56 12.70
CA GLN A 229 17.31 16.95 13.80
C GLN A 229 17.31 18.47 13.99
N ALA A 230 18.48 19.13 13.93
CA ALA A 230 18.57 20.58 13.97
C ALA A 230 17.73 21.25 12.87
N ARG A 231 17.87 20.77 11.63
CA ARG A 231 17.10 21.29 10.48
C ARG A 231 15.60 21.08 10.64
N VAL A 232 15.19 19.95 11.18
CA VAL A 232 13.76 19.66 11.46
C VAL A 232 13.23 20.61 12.52
N MET A 233 13.99 20.86 13.60
CA MET A 233 13.61 21.78 14.67
C MET A 233 13.47 23.23 14.17
N GLU A 234 14.31 23.66 13.24
CA GLU A 234 14.25 25.01 12.64
C GLU A 234 13.03 25.20 11.72
N GLN A 235 12.63 24.15 11.02
CA GLN A 235 11.56 24.21 10.02
C GLN A 235 10.18 23.94 10.60
N GLY A 236 10.09 23.25 11.74
CA GLY A 236 8.86 22.78 12.33
C GLY A 236 8.59 23.32 13.73
N GLN A 237 7.32 23.33 14.12
CA GLN A 237 6.90 23.57 15.50
C GLN A 237 6.51 22.26 16.16
N PRO A 238 6.78 22.08 17.46
CA PRO A 238 6.31 20.90 18.19
C PRO A 238 4.77 20.73 18.12
N PRO A 239 4.25 19.50 18.06
CA PRO A 239 4.97 18.25 18.33
C PRO A 239 5.85 17.78 17.17
N ILE A 240 7.10 17.43 17.43
CA ILE A 240 8.05 16.85 16.47
C ILE A 240 8.32 15.40 16.89
N ARG A 241 8.17 14.44 15.97
CA ARG A 241 8.49 13.02 16.20
C ARG A 241 9.09 12.43 14.94
N VAL A 242 10.41 12.38 14.89
CA VAL A 242 11.13 11.99 13.66
C VAL A 242 12.24 10.98 13.97
N ILE A 243 12.57 10.17 12.96
CA ILE A 243 13.81 9.39 12.87
C ILE A 243 14.60 9.85 11.66
N CYS A 244 15.91 9.93 11.83
CA CYS A 244 16.86 10.43 10.84
C CYS A 244 17.88 9.33 10.49
N PRO A 245 17.52 8.37 9.60
CA PRO A 245 18.48 7.39 9.13
C PRO A 245 19.46 8.02 8.12
N GLY A 246 20.75 7.74 8.28
CA GLY A 246 21.72 8.27 7.33
C GLY A 246 23.12 7.73 7.53
N ARG A 247 23.95 7.92 6.51
CA ARG A 247 25.39 7.65 6.58
C ARG A 247 26.10 8.79 7.27
N VAL A 248 27.07 8.45 8.08
CA VAL A 248 27.90 9.38 8.85
C VAL A 248 29.38 9.04 8.69
N PHE A 249 30.25 10.00 8.95
CA PHE A 249 31.67 9.92 8.61
C PHE A 249 32.50 10.32 9.81
N ARG A 250 33.54 9.54 10.11
CA ARG A 250 34.52 9.84 11.13
C ARG A 250 35.91 9.52 10.62
N ASN A 251 36.89 10.39 10.90
CA ASN A 251 38.25 10.20 10.45
C ASN A 251 38.97 9.16 11.32
N GLU A 252 38.51 7.92 11.30
CA GLU A 252 39.05 6.81 12.06
C GLU A 252 39.75 5.80 11.14
N ALA A 253 40.77 5.12 11.68
CA ALA A 253 41.43 4.03 10.98
C ALA A 253 40.48 2.85 10.79
N ILE A 254 40.44 2.29 9.57
CA ILE A 254 39.59 1.16 9.25
C ILE A 254 40.11 -0.10 9.93
N THR A 255 39.29 -0.72 10.78
CA THR A 255 39.56 -1.95 11.49
C THR A 255 38.35 -2.87 11.51
N ALA A 256 38.48 -4.04 12.09
CA ALA A 256 37.31 -4.93 12.29
C ALA A 256 36.20 -4.31 13.19
N ARG A 257 36.47 -3.21 13.91
CA ARG A 257 35.55 -2.59 14.88
C ARG A 257 35.26 -1.12 14.63
N ALA A 258 35.98 -0.46 13.74
CA ALA A 258 35.81 0.93 13.36
C ALA A 258 35.94 1.08 11.85
N HIS A 259 35.16 2.00 11.26
CA HIS A 259 35.22 2.32 9.84
C HIS A 259 35.10 3.84 9.68
N CYS A 260 35.67 4.39 8.59
CA CYS A 260 35.64 5.82 8.33
C CYS A 260 34.20 6.34 7.93
N PHE A 261 33.28 5.45 7.63
CA PHE A 261 31.87 5.73 7.52
C PHE A 261 31.04 4.59 8.08
N PHE A 262 29.87 4.90 8.58
CA PHE A 262 28.87 3.92 9.04
C PHE A 262 27.47 4.51 8.94
N HIS A 263 26.44 3.71 9.24
CA HIS A 263 25.06 4.14 9.18
C HIS A 263 24.50 4.32 10.59
N GLN A 264 23.84 5.46 10.78
CA GLN A 264 23.23 5.81 12.06
C GLN A 264 21.73 6.06 11.86
N ILE A 265 20.94 5.72 12.84
CA ILE A 265 19.54 6.12 12.95
C ILE A 265 19.40 6.87 14.25
N GLU A 266 19.08 8.15 14.16
CA GLU A 266 18.77 8.95 15.34
C GLU A 266 17.29 9.29 15.37
N GLY A 267 16.72 9.36 16.58
CA GLY A 267 15.35 9.74 16.80
C GLY A 267 15.23 10.96 17.68
N LEU A 268 14.23 11.79 17.41
CA LEU A 268 13.90 12.99 18.16
C LEU A 268 12.39 13.04 18.42
N TYR A 269 12.03 13.26 19.66
CA TYR A 269 10.66 13.58 20.05
C TYR A 269 10.63 14.82 20.92
N ILE A 270 9.86 15.84 20.50
CA ILE A 270 9.68 17.09 21.24
C ILE A 270 8.18 17.37 21.35
N ASP A 271 7.71 17.57 22.56
CA ASP A 271 6.33 17.97 22.86
C ASP A 271 6.26 18.62 24.25
N LYS A 272 5.09 18.99 24.72
CA LYS A 272 4.88 19.46 26.09
C LYS A 272 4.99 18.30 27.08
N ASN A 273 5.69 18.55 28.20
CA ASN A 273 5.81 17.62 29.33
C ASN A 273 6.41 16.23 28.97
N VAL A 274 7.28 16.17 27.98
CA VAL A 274 8.02 14.94 27.65
C VAL A 274 9.03 14.63 28.77
N SER A 275 9.09 13.38 29.18
CA SER A 275 9.89 12.94 30.32
C SER A 275 10.88 11.84 29.95
N PHE A 276 11.87 11.62 30.83
CA PHE A 276 12.82 10.51 30.71
C PHE A 276 12.14 9.13 30.80
N THR A 277 10.96 9.08 31.44
CA THR A 277 10.13 7.85 31.48
C THR A 277 9.57 7.50 30.10
N ASP A 278 9.19 8.52 29.33
CA ASP A 278 8.69 8.32 27.96
C ASP A 278 9.81 7.78 27.07
N LEU A 279 11.02 8.34 27.16
CA LEU A 279 12.22 7.81 26.51
C LEU A 279 12.44 6.33 26.88
N LYS A 280 12.45 6.01 28.17
CA LYS A 280 12.68 4.65 28.64
C LYS A 280 11.64 3.67 28.10
N GLN A 281 10.39 4.07 28.04
CA GLN A 281 9.30 3.22 27.52
C GLN A 281 9.48 2.94 26.02
N VAL A 282 9.78 3.97 25.23
CA VAL A 282 10.03 3.82 23.77
C VAL A 282 11.23 2.93 23.53
N MET A 283 12.31 3.11 24.28
CA MET A 283 13.52 2.30 24.15
C MET A 283 13.29 0.84 24.55
N LEU A 284 12.49 0.58 25.58
CA LEU A 284 12.11 -0.78 25.97
C LEU A 284 11.28 -1.45 24.87
N THR A 285 10.28 -0.75 24.34
CA THR A 285 9.45 -1.26 23.26
C THR A 285 10.29 -1.57 22.01
N PHE A 286 11.17 -0.66 21.61
CA PHE A 286 12.10 -0.86 20.51
C PHE A 286 12.98 -2.11 20.72
N ALA A 287 13.57 -2.27 21.89
CA ALA A 287 14.43 -3.40 22.19
C ALA A 287 13.65 -4.75 22.14
N GLN A 288 12.43 -4.76 22.64
CA GLN A 288 11.57 -5.95 22.63
C GLN A 288 11.07 -6.32 21.25
N GLU A 289 10.71 -5.33 20.43
CA GLU A 289 10.29 -5.55 19.03
C GLU A 289 11.44 -6.11 18.18
N LEU A 290 12.67 -5.59 18.38
CA LEU A 290 13.83 -5.96 17.56
C LEU A 290 14.51 -7.28 18.00
N PHE A 291 14.60 -7.53 19.31
CA PHE A 291 15.38 -8.64 19.89
C PHE A 291 14.51 -9.68 20.61
N GLY A 292 13.22 -9.46 20.70
CA GLY A 292 12.26 -10.37 21.32
C GLY A 292 11.76 -9.91 22.70
N PRO A 293 10.57 -10.41 23.10
CA PRO A 293 9.80 -9.89 24.25
C PRO A 293 10.52 -10.02 25.61
N ASP A 294 11.45 -10.94 25.75
CA ASP A 294 12.18 -11.16 27.00
C ASP A 294 13.39 -10.22 27.17
N THR A 295 13.63 -9.35 26.18
CA THR A 295 14.75 -8.41 26.19
C THR A 295 14.58 -7.38 27.31
N LYS A 296 15.61 -7.25 28.14
CA LYS A 296 15.69 -6.25 29.21
C LYS A 296 16.63 -5.14 28.80
N ILE A 297 16.31 -3.92 29.21
CA ILE A 297 17.18 -2.76 29.01
C ILE A 297 17.79 -2.31 30.33
N ARG A 298 18.97 -1.71 30.23
CA ARG A 298 19.66 -1.01 31.32
C ARG A 298 20.16 0.32 30.79
N LEU A 299 19.82 1.41 31.46
CA LEU A 299 20.33 2.74 31.18
C LEU A 299 21.48 3.05 32.14
N ARG A 300 22.63 3.38 31.58
CA ARG A 300 23.81 3.81 32.35
C ARG A 300 24.01 5.32 32.14
N PRO A 301 24.22 6.13 33.18
CA PRO A 301 24.58 7.54 33.01
C PRO A 301 25.76 7.72 32.06
N SER A 302 25.64 8.69 31.17
CA SER A 302 26.70 9.08 30.22
C SER A 302 26.66 10.59 30.00
N TYR A 303 27.50 11.11 29.15
CA TYR A 303 27.52 12.51 28.78
C TYR A 303 27.52 12.69 27.27
N PHE A 304 26.60 13.51 26.77
CA PHE A 304 26.62 14.01 25.42
C PHE A 304 26.32 15.52 25.43
N PRO A 305 26.99 16.34 24.60
CA PRO A 305 26.81 17.80 24.61
C PRO A 305 25.37 18.26 24.37
N PHE A 306 24.59 17.46 23.65
CA PHE A 306 23.24 17.78 23.17
C PHE A 306 22.09 17.19 24.03
N THR A 307 22.43 16.45 25.10
CA THR A 307 21.41 15.87 26.00
C THR A 307 21.80 15.98 27.46
N GLU A 308 20.80 16.27 28.34
CA GLU A 308 20.94 16.30 29.79
C GLU A 308 19.60 15.98 30.48
N PRO A 309 19.46 14.90 31.26
CA PRO A 309 20.44 13.85 31.49
C PRO A 309 20.63 12.94 30.27
N SER A 310 21.88 12.43 30.16
CA SER A 310 22.29 11.50 29.12
C SER A 310 22.47 10.09 29.65
N ALA A 311 22.25 9.10 28.80
CA ALA A 311 22.43 7.69 29.11
C ALA A 311 22.89 6.88 27.90
N GLU A 312 23.66 5.84 28.15
CA GLU A 312 23.88 4.74 27.21
C GLU A 312 22.94 3.59 27.55
N MET A 313 22.33 3.01 26.53
CA MET A 313 21.43 1.89 26.71
C MET A 313 22.09 0.57 26.35
N ASP A 314 22.10 -0.34 27.31
CA ASP A 314 22.45 -1.73 27.12
C ASP A 314 21.19 -2.61 27.04
N ILE A 315 21.29 -3.67 26.26
CA ILE A 315 20.29 -4.78 26.26
C ILE A 315 20.88 -6.01 26.94
N SER A 316 20.04 -6.86 27.52
CA SER A 316 20.45 -8.19 27.95
C SER A 316 20.98 -8.99 26.75
N CYS A 317 22.16 -9.59 26.89
CA CYS A 317 22.78 -10.33 25.81
C CYS A 317 21.89 -11.52 25.40
N HIS A 318 21.31 -11.48 24.22
CA HIS A 318 20.43 -12.54 23.73
C HIS A 318 21.17 -13.84 23.39
N ILE A 319 22.50 -13.77 23.10
CA ILE A 319 23.32 -14.96 22.81
C ILE A 319 23.45 -15.86 24.04
N CYS A 320 23.66 -15.27 25.22
CA CYS A 320 23.82 -16.04 26.45
C CYS A 320 22.64 -15.90 27.43
N GLY A 321 21.56 -15.22 27.05
CA GLY A 321 20.44 -14.97 27.94
C GLY A 321 20.81 -14.16 29.19
N GLY A 322 21.81 -13.28 29.09
CA GLY A 322 22.29 -12.46 30.22
C GLY A 322 23.26 -13.18 31.17
N LYS A 323 23.66 -14.43 30.92
CA LYS A 323 24.55 -15.21 31.76
C LYS A 323 26.04 -14.80 31.69
N GLY A 324 26.43 -14.10 30.64
CA GLY A 324 27.78 -13.76 30.32
C GLY A 324 28.45 -14.72 29.34
N CYS A 325 29.03 -14.22 28.26
CA CYS A 325 29.77 -14.96 27.25
C CYS A 325 30.89 -14.10 26.66
N GLY A 326 31.74 -14.68 25.82
CA GLY A 326 32.85 -13.96 25.19
C GLY A 326 32.38 -12.74 24.37
N PHE A 327 31.22 -12.81 23.75
CA PHE A 327 30.66 -11.69 23.00
C PHE A 327 30.33 -10.48 23.88
N CYS A 328 29.61 -10.67 24.98
CA CYS A 328 29.28 -9.61 25.93
C CYS A 328 30.40 -9.36 26.95
N LYS A 329 31.60 -9.89 26.72
CA LYS A 329 32.75 -9.80 27.63
C LYS A 329 32.43 -10.24 29.08
N HIS A 330 31.61 -11.30 29.19
CA HIS A 330 31.12 -11.90 30.44
C HIS A 330 30.25 -10.97 31.33
N THR A 331 29.80 -9.81 30.79
CA THR A 331 28.96 -8.86 31.54
C THR A 331 27.46 -9.22 31.53
N GLY A 332 27.02 -10.01 30.56
CA GLY A 332 25.62 -10.30 30.33
C GLY A 332 24.86 -9.15 29.62
N TRP A 333 25.53 -8.03 29.32
CA TRP A 333 24.92 -6.84 28.71
C TRP A 333 25.71 -6.38 27.50
N VAL A 334 25.01 -5.78 26.55
CA VAL A 334 25.57 -5.23 25.31
C VAL A 334 25.02 -3.85 25.06
N GLU A 335 25.87 -2.86 24.96
CA GLU A 335 25.50 -1.50 24.57
C GLU A 335 25.10 -1.44 23.14
N ILE A 336 23.98 -0.75 22.86
CA ILE A 336 23.40 -0.63 21.51
C ILE A 336 23.19 0.80 21.05
N LEU A 337 22.98 1.78 21.96
CA LEU A 337 22.70 3.16 21.61
C LEU A 337 23.00 4.14 22.76
N GLY A 338 23.15 5.42 22.37
CA GLY A 338 23.12 6.56 23.30
C GLY A 338 21.76 7.25 23.25
N CYS A 339 21.33 7.83 24.37
CA CYS A 339 20.06 8.55 24.46
C CYS A 339 20.08 9.56 25.60
N GLY A 340 19.08 10.45 25.63
CA GLY A 340 18.90 11.42 26.71
C GLY A 340 17.77 12.40 26.48
N MET A 341 17.54 13.26 27.46
CA MET A 341 16.66 14.41 27.29
C MET A 341 17.39 15.48 26.50
N VAL A 342 16.72 16.10 25.52
CA VAL A 342 17.32 17.17 24.73
C VAL A 342 17.69 18.35 25.64
N ASP A 343 18.94 18.80 25.54
CA ASP A 343 19.43 19.94 26.33
C ASP A 343 18.60 21.20 25.97
N PRO A 344 18.14 21.98 26.98
CA PRO A 344 17.42 23.22 26.75
C PRO A 344 18.14 24.21 25.81
N ASN A 345 19.47 24.26 25.83
CA ASN A 345 20.24 25.09 24.93
C ASN A 345 20.08 24.67 23.46
N VAL A 346 19.99 23.37 23.19
CA VAL A 346 19.75 22.86 21.82
C VAL A 346 18.39 23.31 21.31
N LEU A 347 17.34 23.24 22.15
CA LEU A 347 16.01 23.73 21.80
C LEU A 347 16.06 25.22 21.46
N GLU A 348 16.66 26.06 22.32
CA GLU A 348 16.78 27.51 22.13
C GLU A 348 17.60 27.86 20.87
N LEU A 349 18.73 27.16 20.63
CA LEU A 349 19.56 27.35 19.43
C LEU A 349 18.84 27.00 18.13
N CYS A 350 17.83 26.12 18.21
CA CYS A 350 16.98 25.73 17.09
C CYS A 350 15.64 26.51 17.04
N GLY A 351 15.42 27.49 17.93
CA GLY A 351 14.25 28.36 17.92
C GLY A 351 12.99 27.78 18.59
N ILE A 352 13.16 26.78 19.46
CA ILE A 352 12.09 26.15 20.25
C ILE A 352 12.17 26.63 21.71
N ASP A 353 11.05 27.12 22.26
CA ASP A 353 10.97 27.58 23.66
C ASP A 353 11.11 26.42 24.64
N SER A 354 12.28 26.33 25.28
CA SER A 354 12.62 25.29 26.26
C SER A 354 11.79 25.32 27.57
N LYS A 355 11.11 26.46 27.82
CA LYS A 355 10.21 26.59 28.97
C LYS A 355 8.84 25.96 28.75
N VAL A 356 8.46 25.79 27.47
CA VAL A 356 7.17 25.23 27.06
C VAL A 356 7.33 23.76 26.65
N TYR A 357 8.43 23.47 25.97
CA TYR A 357 8.66 22.17 25.35
C TYR A 357 9.85 21.45 25.96
N SER A 358 9.76 20.15 26.03
CA SER A 358 10.85 19.24 26.38
C SER A 358 10.88 18.11 25.35
N GLY A 359 11.99 17.38 25.30
CA GLY A 359 12.11 16.30 24.35
C GLY A 359 13.16 15.29 24.75
N TYR A 360 13.19 14.18 24.03
CA TYR A 360 14.26 13.21 24.12
C TYR A 360 14.83 12.90 22.74
N ALA A 361 16.09 12.49 22.72
CA ALA A 361 16.78 12.00 21.55
C ALA A 361 17.50 10.69 21.84
N PHE A 362 17.73 9.90 20.81
CA PHE A 362 18.50 8.68 20.85
C PHE A 362 19.22 8.46 19.52
N GLY A 363 20.35 7.73 19.54
CA GLY A 363 21.11 7.42 18.33
C GLY A 363 21.76 6.04 18.41
N LEU A 364 21.57 5.25 17.36
CA LEU A 364 22.09 3.89 17.23
C LEU A 364 22.87 3.70 15.92
N GLY A 365 23.92 2.88 15.96
CA GLY A 365 24.66 2.45 14.78
C GLY A 365 24.04 1.19 14.18
N VAL A 366 23.67 1.25 12.90
CA VAL A 366 23.02 0.12 12.19
C VAL A 366 23.95 -1.08 12.11
N GLU A 367 25.24 -0.85 11.86
CA GLU A 367 26.27 -1.91 11.83
C GLU A 367 26.36 -2.65 13.16
N ARG A 368 26.29 -1.92 14.28
CA ARG A 368 26.34 -2.51 15.62
C ARG A 368 25.16 -3.45 15.86
N ILE A 369 23.97 -3.03 15.48
CA ILE A 369 22.75 -3.84 15.56
C ILE A 369 22.84 -5.05 14.63
N THR A 370 23.31 -4.84 13.38
CA THR A 370 23.49 -5.92 12.39
C THR A 370 24.48 -6.97 12.86
N ASN A 371 25.61 -6.55 13.46
CA ASN A 371 26.58 -7.45 14.06
C ASN A 371 25.94 -8.31 15.15
N LEU A 372 25.11 -7.70 16.00
CA LEU A 372 24.41 -8.40 17.06
C LEU A 372 23.41 -9.42 16.51
N LYS A 373 22.63 -9.04 15.50
CA LYS A 373 21.56 -9.86 14.94
C LYS A 373 22.09 -11.05 14.14
N TYR A 374 23.13 -10.83 13.32
CA TYR A 374 23.67 -11.82 12.39
C TYR A 374 25.04 -12.38 12.79
N HIS A 375 25.56 -12.02 13.96
CA HIS A 375 26.86 -12.49 14.48
C HIS A 375 28.06 -12.16 13.57
N VAL A 376 27.97 -11.06 12.81
CA VAL A 376 29.09 -10.57 12.01
C VAL A 376 30.15 -9.98 12.93
N SER A 377 31.38 -10.43 12.81
CA SER A 377 32.48 -10.06 13.71
C SER A 377 33.41 -8.97 13.20
N ASP A 378 33.30 -8.64 11.91
CA ASP A 378 34.17 -7.70 11.22
C ASP A 378 33.33 -6.69 10.41
N LEU A 379 33.41 -5.40 10.76
CA LEU A 379 32.68 -4.32 10.09
C LEU A 379 33.04 -4.14 8.60
N ARG A 380 34.26 -4.51 8.22
CA ARG A 380 34.76 -4.35 6.84
C ARG A 380 33.95 -5.18 5.85
N MET A 381 33.37 -6.33 6.30
CA MET A 381 32.53 -7.20 5.47
C MET A 381 31.33 -6.46 4.89
N PHE A 382 30.82 -5.43 5.57
CA PHE A 382 29.71 -4.63 5.07
C PHE A 382 30.08 -3.67 3.92
N SER A 383 31.36 -3.38 3.74
CA SER A 383 31.85 -2.42 2.74
C SER A 383 32.67 -3.07 1.60
N GLU A 384 33.12 -4.31 1.75
CA GLU A 384 33.96 -5.01 0.80
C GLU A 384 33.20 -5.58 -0.40
N ASN A 385 31.86 -5.61 -0.36
CA ASN A 385 30.98 -6.11 -1.40
C ASN A 385 31.30 -7.56 -1.86
N ASP A 386 31.72 -8.42 -0.92
CA ASP A 386 31.96 -9.84 -1.19
C ASP A 386 30.63 -10.56 -1.44
N THR A 387 30.44 -11.07 -2.65
CA THR A 387 29.22 -11.76 -3.05
C THR A 387 28.94 -13.02 -2.25
N ARG A 388 29.97 -13.71 -1.74
CA ARG A 388 29.81 -14.89 -0.87
C ARG A 388 29.17 -14.50 0.47
N PHE A 389 29.62 -13.39 1.04
CA PHE A 389 29.02 -12.83 2.25
C PHE A 389 27.59 -12.40 2.01
N LEU A 390 27.29 -11.73 0.91
CA LEU A 390 25.93 -11.27 0.59
C LEU A 390 24.98 -12.46 0.39
N GLN A 391 25.43 -13.55 -0.25
CA GLN A 391 24.61 -14.76 -0.48
C GLN A 391 24.13 -15.42 0.83
N GLU A 392 24.84 -15.23 1.95
CA GLU A 392 24.40 -15.77 3.24
C GLU A 392 23.08 -15.16 3.73
N PHE A 393 22.65 -14.04 3.13
CA PHE A 393 21.41 -13.32 3.50
C PHE A 393 20.24 -13.58 2.55
N GLU A 394 20.31 -14.57 1.65
CA GLU A 394 19.21 -14.90 0.71
C GLU A 394 17.89 -15.21 1.41
N ALA A 395 17.95 -15.82 2.60
CA ALA A 395 16.78 -16.17 3.39
C ALA A 395 16.35 -15.09 4.41
N ALA A 396 17.08 -13.96 4.47
CA ALA A 396 16.83 -12.89 5.45
C ALA A 396 15.90 -11.78 4.90
N ASN A 397 14.84 -12.17 4.19
CA ASN A 397 13.84 -11.23 3.63
C ASN A 397 12.64 -11.05 4.53
#